data_1456eb307b87cb39b5e62c192139550d
#
_entry.id   1456eb307b87cb39b5e62c192139550d
#
_cell.length_a   1.000
_cell.length_b   1.000
_cell.length_c   1.000
_cell.angle_alpha   90.00
_cell.angle_beta   90.00
_cell.angle_gamma   90.00
#
_symmetry.space_group_name_H-M   'P 1'
#
loop_
_entity.id
_entity.type
_entity.pdbx_description
1 polymer ?
#
loop_
_entity_poly.entity_id
_entity_poly.type
_entity_poly.pdbx_seq_one_letter_code
_entity_poly.pdbx_strand_id
1 'polypeptide(L)'
;MIEYIKGDLAELTPAMAVIEAAGVGYALNISLNTYTAIQGKDKLKLFVHEALVTGGRDDSYTLYGFATRQERELYRLLISVSGVGANSARMILSGMSPSELCNVIAAGDDKMLKTVKGIGAKTAQRIIVDLKDKIMTSGVAQELSVPTNANANAMNAAV
;
A
#
# COMPACT_ATOMS: atom_id res chain seq x y z
N MET A 1 10.53 -9.64 11.58
CA MET A 1 9.83 -8.72 10.66
C MET A 1 8.71 -8.00 11.42
N ILE A 2 8.53 -6.70 11.17
CA ILE A 2 7.44 -5.94 11.76
C ILE A 2 6.19 -6.14 10.89
N GLU A 3 5.13 -6.68 11.48
CA GLU A 3 3.85 -6.89 10.78
C GLU A 3 3.00 -5.62 10.76
N TYR A 4 2.88 -4.97 11.91
CA TYR A 4 2.17 -3.70 12.04
C TYR A 4 2.72 -2.90 13.22
N ILE A 5 2.42 -1.60 13.21
CA ILE A 5 2.66 -0.72 14.36
C ILE A 5 1.33 -0.09 14.74
N LYS A 6 0.97 -0.22 16.02
CA LYS A 6 -0.24 0.37 16.60
C LYS A 6 0.15 1.37 17.67
N GLY A 7 -0.36 2.59 17.55
CA GLY A 7 -0.05 3.65 18.49
C GLY A 7 -0.72 4.96 18.15
N ASP A 8 -0.16 6.03 18.66
CA ASP A 8 -0.66 7.39 18.46
C ASP A 8 -0.08 7.99 17.19
N LEU A 9 -0.91 8.65 16.40
CA LEU A 9 -0.46 9.41 15.24
C LEU A 9 0.17 10.73 15.72
N ALA A 10 1.50 10.76 15.78
CA ALA A 10 2.24 11.91 16.29
C ALA A 10 2.45 13.01 15.24
N GLU A 11 2.72 12.61 13.99
CA GLU A 11 2.92 13.52 12.85
C GLU A 11 2.34 12.90 11.59
N LEU A 12 1.82 13.74 10.71
CA LEU A 12 1.26 13.31 9.43
C LEU A 12 1.56 14.32 8.33
N THR A 13 2.13 13.82 7.24
CA THR A 13 2.25 14.51 5.96
C THR A 13 1.70 13.61 4.86
N PRO A 14 1.45 14.10 3.64
CA PRO A 14 1.00 13.24 2.54
C PRO A 14 1.96 12.09 2.19
N ALA A 15 3.22 12.19 2.59
CA ALA A 15 4.25 11.20 2.27
C ALA A 15 4.73 10.39 3.47
N MET A 16 4.43 10.82 4.69
CA MET A 16 5.01 10.22 5.90
C MET A 16 4.05 10.31 7.08
N ALA A 17 4.01 9.25 7.88
CA ALA A 17 3.34 9.23 9.18
C ALA A 17 4.35 8.83 10.26
N VAL A 18 4.28 9.49 11.41
CA VAL A 18 5.02 9.06 12.60
C VAL A 18 4.04 8.49 13.60
N ILE A 19 4.22 7.22 13.94
CA ILE A 19 3.41 6.51 14.93
C ILE A 19 4.25 6.33 16.19
N GLU A 20 3.74 6.82 17.29
CA GLU A 20 4.37 6.62 18.60
C GLU A 20 3.76 5.42 19.30
N ALA A 21 4.59 4.42 19.58
CA ALA A 21 4.23 3.21 20.30
C ALA A 21 5.26 2.95 21.39
N ALA A 22 4.81 2.80 22.63
CA ALA A 22 5.65 2.56 23.79
C ALA A 22 6.81 3.56 23.94
N GLY A 23 6.58 4.82 23.63
CA GLY A 23 7.59 5.88 23.72
C GLY A 23 8.58 5.96 22.56
N VAL A 24 8.37 5.12 21.52
CA VAL A 24 9.21 5.14 20.30
C VAL A 24 8.41 5.71 19.15
N GLY A 25 8.98 6.71 18.46
CA GLY A 25 8.40 7.25 17.22
C GLY A 25 8.92 6.51 16.00
N TYR A 26 8.03 5.85 15.28
CA TYR A 26 8.33 5.16 14.02
C TYR A 26 7.91 6.02 12.84
N ALA A 27 8.87 6.41 12.00
CA ALA A 27 8.60 7.14 10.76
C ALA A 27 8.33 6.14 9.62
N LEU A 28 7.14 6.25 9.03
CA LEU A 28 6.68 5.35 7.98
C LEU A 28 6.40 6.15 6.72
N ASN A 29 6.99 5.74 5.61
CA ASN A 29 6.61 6.28 4.30
C ASN A 29 5.25 5.73 3.91
N ILE A 30 4.36 6.56 3.45
CA ILE A 30 2.98 6.20 3.12
C ILE A 30 2.60 6.64 1.71
N SER A 31 1.57 6.02 1.16
CA SER A 31 0.90 6.46 -0.06
C SER A 31 -0.12 7.55 0.27
N LEU A 32 -0.54 8.27 -0.76
CA LEU A 32 -1.64 9.24 -0.62
C LEU A 32 -2.95 8.55 -0.23
N ASN A 33 -3.17 7.32 -0.69
CA ASN A 33 -4.32 6.50 -0.30
C ASN A 33 -4.35 6.24 1.21
N THR A 34 -3.21 5.84 1.78
CA THR A 34 -3.08 5.67 3.24
C THR A 34 -3.24 6.99 3.97
N TYR A 35 -2.62 8.07 3.49
CA TYR A 35 -2.77 9.41 4.06
C TYR A 35 -4.25 9.81 4.18
N THR A 36 -4.99 9.65 3.10
CA THR A 36 -6.43 9.98 3.08
C THR A 36 -7.22 9.13 4.09
N ALA A 37 -6.86 7.84 4.20
CA ALA A 37 -7.54 6.92 5.11
C ALA A 37 -7.30 7.23 6.59
N ILE A 38 -6.15 7.78 6.95
CA ILE A 38 -5.76 8.01 8.36
C ILE A 38 -5.90 9.46 8.83
N GLN A 39 -6.22 10.38 7.94
CA GLN A 39 -6.48 11.77 8.33
C GLN A 39 -7.52 11.86 9.43
N GLY A 40 -7.26 12.71 10.44
CA GLY A 40 -8.18 12.95 11.54
C GLY A 40 -8.24 11.85 12.59
N LYS A 41 -7.44 10.82 12.48
CA LYS A 41 -7.33 9.76 13.49
C LYS A 41 -6.23 10.08 14.50
N ASP A 42 -6.51 9.85 15.78
CA ASP A 42 -5.52 10.04 16.86
C ASP A 42 -4.74 8.75 17.13
N LYS A 43 -5.44 7.60 17.11
CA LYS A 43 -4.87 6.28 17.34
C LYS A 43 -5.18 5.39 16.15
N LEU A 44 -4.19 4.66 15.69
CA LEU A 44 -4.35 3.81 14.53
C LEU A 44 -3.31 2.69 14.48
N LYS A 45 -3.55 1.76 13.57
CA LYS A 45 -2.63 0.70 13.21
C LYS A 45 -2.27 0.83 11.74
N LEU A 46 -0.98 0.80 11.43
CA LEU A 46 -0.48 0.70 10.06
C LEU A 46 0.22 -0.63 9.86
N PHE A 47 -0.09 -1.29 8.76
CA PHE A 47 0.62 -2.50 8.33
C PHE A 47 1.96 -2.09 7.74
N VAL A 48 3.01 -2.83 8.03
CA VAL A 48 4.39 -2.41 7.75
C VAL A 48 5.06 -3.31 6.74
N HIS A 49 5.80 -2.69 5.84
CA HIS A 49 6.81 -3.34 5.03
C HIS A 49 8.17 -2.73 5.35
N GLU A 50 9.12 -3.57 5.74
CA GLU A 50 10.50 -3.17 6.00
C GLU A 50 11.33 -3.32 4.73
N ALA A 51 12.10 -2.29 4.39
CA ALA A 51 13.06 -2.34 3.30
C ALA A 51 14.46 -2.09 3.85
N LEU A 52 15.30 -3.10 3.77
CA LEU A 52 16.72 -3.02 4.13
C LEU A 52 17.54 -3.09 2.85
N VAL A 53 18.26 -2.02 2.55
CA VAL A 53 19.17 -1.95 1.40
C VAL A 53 20.59 -1.96 1.92
N THR A 54 21.35 -2.98 1.55
CA THR A 54 22.75 -3.19 1.97
C THR A 54 23.66 -3.36 0.75
N GLY A 55 24.96 -3.10 0.96
CA GLY A 55 25.97 -3.31 -0.08
C GLY A 55 26.13 -2.18 -1.08
N GLY A 56 25.44 -1.05 -0.87
CA GLY A 56 25.67 0.19 -1.61
C GLY A 56 26.64 1.12 -0.89
N ARG A 57 26.65 2.39 -1.29
CA ARG A 57 27.44 3.44 -0.61
C ARG A 57 26.95 3.68 0.81
N ASP A 58 25.63 3.62 0.99
CA ASP A 58 24.97 3.82 2.28
C ASP A 58 23.94 2.71 2.48
N ASP A 59 24.04 1.99 3.57
CA ASP A 59 23.00 1.07 4.00
C ASP A 59 21.79 1.87 4.45
N SER A 60 20.60 1.43 4.07
CA SER A 60 19.38 2.10 4.46
C SER A 60 18.36 1.11 5.02
N TYR A 61 17.66 1.57 6.06
CA TYR A 61 16.53 0.86 6.66
C TYR A 61 15.32 1.79 6.63
N THR A 62 14.30 1.40 5.87
CA THR A 62 13.12 2.23 5.64
C THR A 62 11.86 1.44 5.96
N LEU A 63 10.94 2.07 6.67
CA LEU A 63 9.61 1.51 6.94
C LEU A 63 8.58 2.13 6.01
N TYR A 64 7.72 1.29 5.46
CA TYR A 64 6.54 1.69 4.68
C TYR A 64 5.30 1.27 5.45
N GLY A 65 4.33 2.18 5.57
CA GLY A 65 3.09 1.95 6.31
C GLY A 65 1.88 1.99 5.39
N PHE A 66 0.93 1.10 5.65
CA PHE A 66 -0.30 0.95 4.85
C PHE A 66 -1.51 0.88 5.76
N ALA A 67 -2.57 1.58 5.38
CA ALA A 67 -3.83 1.57 6.14
C ALA A 67 -4.47 0.19 6.17
N THR A 68 -4.30 -0.61 5.12
CA THR A 68 -4.86 -1.94 5.00
C THR A 68 -3.80 -2.97 4.63
N ARG A 69 -4.05 -4.21 4.99
CA ARG A 69 -3.18 -5.33 4.60
C ARG A 69 -3.18 -5.54 3.08
N GLN A 70 -4.32 -5.32 2.44
CA GLN A 70 -4.48 -5.43 0.99
C GLN A 70 -3.57 -4.46 0.25
N GLU A 71 -3.51 -3.20 0.69
CA GLU A 71 -2.61 -2.21 0.09
C GLU A 71 -1.14 -2.62 0.23
N ARG A 72 -0.74 -3.14 1.41
CA ARG A 72 0.61 -3.67 1.61
C ARG A 72 0.92 -4.84 0.67
N GLU A 73 0.01 -5.77 0.50
CA GLU A 73 0.20 -6.91 -0.41
C GLU A 73 0.33 -6.44 -1.87
N LEU A 74 -0.47 -5.46 -2.29
CA LEU A 74 -0.33 -4.84 -3.60
C LEU A 74 1.03 -4.16 -3.77
N TYR A 75 1.47 -3.44 -2.76
CA TYR A 75 2.82 -2.84 -2.76
C TYR A 75 3.90 -3.89 -2.95
N ARG A 76 3.82 -5.00 -2.22
CA ARG A 76 4.77 -6.11 -2.33
C ARG A 76 4.76 -6.77 -3.70
N LEU A 77 3.59 -6.93 -4.31
CA LEU A 77 3.47 -7.42 -5.67
C LEU A 77 4.12 -6.44 -6.66
N LEU A 78 3.87 -5.16 -6.52
CA LEU A 78 4.45 -4.12 -7.38
C LEU A 78 5.98 -4.13 -7.33
N ILE A 79 6.58 -4.15 -6.16
CA ILE A 79 8.05 -4.14 -6.02
C ILE A 79 8.69 -5.46 -6.48
N SER A 80 7.92 -6.53 -6.62
CA SER A 80 8.42 -7.78 -7.21
C SER A 80 8.62 -7.70 -8.72
N VAL A 81 8.03 -6.70 -9.38
CA VAL A 81 8.18 -6.47 -10.82
C VAL A 81 9.50 -5.78 -11.09
N SER A 82 10.29 -6.34 -12.01
CA SER A 82 11.56 -5.73 -12.43
C SER A 82 11.32 -4.34 -13.03
N GLY A 83 12.04 -3.34 -12.54
CA GLY A 83 11.87 -1.95 -12.94
C GLY A 83 10.91 -1.15 -12.06
N VAL A 84 10.24 -1.77 -11.10
CA VAL A 84 9.38 -1.10 -10.12
C VAL A 84 10.07 -1.08 -8.76
N GLY A 85 10.55 0.07 -8.36
CA GLY A 85 11.12 0.29 -7.02
C GLY A 85 10.07 0.74 -6.01
N ALA A 86 10.51 0.92 -4.78
CA ALA A 86 9.67 1.35 -3.66
C ALA A 86 8.93 2.66 -3.95
N ASN A 87 9.62 3.65 -4.51
CA ASN A 87 9.02 4.94 -4.81
C ASN A 87 7.98 4.86 -5.94
N SER A 88 8.28 4.09 -7.00
CA SER A 88 7.34 3.86 -8.10
C SER A 88 6.07 3.16 -7.62
N ALA A 89 6.21 2.11 -6.78
CA ALA A 89 5.07 1.41 -6.19
C ALA A 89 4.21 2.34 -5.33
N ARG A 90 4.83 3.18 -4.52
CA ARG A 90 4.13 4.17 -3.70
C ARG A 90 3.40 5.20 -4.55
N MET A 91 3.98 5.66 -5.65
CA MET A 91 3.35 6.57 -6.60
C MET A 91 2.13 5.94 -7.27
N ILE A 92 2.21 4.67 -7.64
CA ILE A 92 1.07 3.94 -8.20
C ILE A 92 -0.08 3.86 -7.19
N LEU A 93 0.22 3.50 -5.94
CA LEU A 93 -0.77 3.43 -4.85
C LEU A 93 -1.28 4.80 -4.40
N SER A 94 -0.61 5.87 -4.79
CA SER A 94 -1.08 7.25 -4.57
C SER A 94 -2.01 7.73 -5.69
N GLY A 95 -1.83 7.20 -6.90
CA GLY A 95 -2.63 7.57 -8.07
C GLY A 95 -3.89 6.74 -8.25
N MET A 96 -3.97 5.58 -7.65
CA MET A 96 -5.10 4.65 -7.74
C MET A 96 -5.37 4.00 -6.40
N SER A 97 -6.65 3.80 -6.07
CA SER A 97 -7.02 2.98 -4.92
C SER A 97 -6.62 1.51 -5.16
N PRO A 98 -6.47 0.69 -4.11
CA PRO A 98 -6.21 -0.73 -4.27
C PRO A 98 -7.21 -1.44 -5.19
N SER A 99 -8.49 -1.11 -5.08
CA SER A 99 -9.57 -1.65 -5.91
C SER A 99 -9.41 -1.26 -7.38
N GLU A 100 -9.14 0.02 -7.65
CA GLU A 100 -8.89 0.53 -9.02
C GLU A 100 -7.68 -0.13 -9.64
N LEU A 101 -6.60 -0.28 -8.87
CA LEU A 101 -5.37 -0.91 -9.35
C LEU A 101 -5.59 -2.37 -9.74
N CYS A 102 -6.33 -3.13 -8.92
CA CYS A 102 -6.70 -4.51 -9.25
C CYS A 102 -7.48 -4.59 -10.56
N ASN A 103 -8.45 -3.69 -10.75
CA ASN A 103 -9.25 -3.63 -11.96
C ASN A 103 -8.42 -3.26 -13.19
N VAL A 104 -7.53 -2.29 -13.06
CA VAL A 104 -6.61 -1.85 -14.13
C VAL A 104 -5.71 -3.00 -14.59
N ILE A 105 -5.13 -3.72 -13.65
CA ILE A 105 -4.25 -4.86 -13.96
C ILE A 105 -5.05 -6.02 -14.57
N ALA A 106 -6.20 -6.36 -14.00
CA ALA A 106 -7.07 -7.43 -14.50
C ALA A 106 -7.57 -7.16 -15.92
N ALA A 107 -7.89 -5.89 -16.23
CA ALA A 107 -8.32 -5.46 -17.56
C ALA A 107 -7.18 -5.31 -18.57
N GLY A 108 -5.93 -5.37 -18.13
CA GLY A 108 -4.78 -5.13 -18.99
C GLY A 108 -4.63 -3.69 -19.45
N ASP A 109 -5.11 -2.73 -18.66
CA ASP A 109 -5.13 -1.32 -19.00
C ASP A 109 -3.78 -0.65 -18.71
N ASP A 110 -2.82 -0.85 -19.59
CA ASP A 110 -1.49 -0.25 -19.49
C ASP A 110 -1.52 1.28 -19.64
N LYS A 111 -2.49 1.82 -20.33
CA LYS A 111 -2.66 3.27 -20.51
C LYS A 111 -2.92 3.97 -19.18
N MET A 112 -3.74 3.36 -18.34
CA MET A 112 -4.05 3.90 -17.01
C MET A 112 -2.80 3.89 -16.11
N LEU A 113 -2.00 2.84 -16.15
CA LEU A 113 -0.73 2.76 -15.42
C LEU A 113 0.27 3.83 -15.87
N LYS A 114 0.31 4.16 -17.15
CA LYS A 114 1.19 5.21 -17.71
C LYS A 114 0.81 6.62 -17.26
N THR A 115 -0.39 6.83 -16.74
CA THR A 115 -0.77 8.13 -16.17
C THR A 115 -0.02 8.44 -14.87
N VAL A 116 0.54 7.43 -14.22
CA VAL A 116 1.34 7.61 -13.02
C VAL A 116 2.72 8.14 -13.40
N LYS A 117 3.14 9.23 -12.77
CA LYS A 117 4.43 9.86 -13.02
C LYS A 117 5.58 8.86 -12.78
N GLY A 118 6.45 8.74 -13.76
CA GLY A 118 7.61 7.85 -13.70
C GLY A 118 7.35 6.43 -14.21
N ILE A 119 6.12 6.10 -14.61
CA ILE A 119 5.78 4.80 -15.19
C ILE A 119 5.70 4.93 -16.72
N GLY A 120 6.67 4.33 -17.40
CA GLY A 120 6.71 4.28 -18.87
C GLY A 120 5.94 3.09 -19.43
N ALA A 121 5.86 3.03 -20.77
CA ALA A 121 5.14 1.97 -21.48
C ALA A 121 5.64 0.56 -21.16
N LYS A 122 6.96 0.36 -21.14
CA LYS A 122 7.56 -0.94 -20.83
C LYS A 122 7.26 -1.41 -19.43
N THR A 123 7.39 -0.53 -18.45
CA THR A 123 7.11 -0.84 -17.04
C THR A 123 5.64 -1.15 -16.84
N ALA A 124 4.73 -0.37 -17.44
CA ALA A 124 3.29 -0.61 -17.38
C ALA A 124 2.92 -1.99 -17.93
N GLN A 125 3.44 -2.34 -19.10
CA GLN A 125 3.20 -3.66 -19.72
C GLN A 125 3.76 -4.80 -18.86
N ARG A 126 4.94 -4.61 -18.29
CA ARG A 126 5.56 -5.60 -17.41
C ARG A 126 4.76 -5.84 -16.13
N ILE A 127 4.24 -4.78 -15.52
CA ILE A 127 3.36 -4.88 -14.35
C ILE A 127 2.15 -5.77 -14.69
N ILE A 128 1.51 -5.53 -15.82
CA ILE A 128 0.34 -6.30 -16.25
C ILE A 128 0.72 -7.76 -16.49
N VAL A 129 1.76 -8.02 -17.25
CA VAL A 129 2.20 -9.39 -17.57
C VAL A 129 2.54 -10.16 -16.30
N ASP A 130 3.30 -9.56 -15.39
CA ASP A 130 3.78 -10.22 -14.18
C ASP A 130 2.70 -10.38 -13.10
N LEU A 131 1.76 -9.45 -13.00
CA LEU A 131 0.83 -9.39 -11.87
C LEU A 131 -0.59 -9.83 -12.16
N LYS A 132 -1.01 -9.90 -13.43
CA LYS A 132 -2.39 -10.25 -13.78
C LYS A 132 -2.84 -11.56 -13.13
N ASP A 133 -2.07 -12.62 -13.29
CA ASP A 133 -2.41 -13.93 -12.72
C ASP A 133 -2.23 -13.95 -11.19
N LYS A 134 -1.20 -13.28 -10.68
CA LYS A 134 -0.93 -13.20 -9.24
C LYS A 134 -2.03 -12.50 -8.46
N ILE A 135 -2.58 -11.44 -9.00
CA ILE A 135 -3.71 -10.71 -8.38
C ILE A 135 -4.96 -11.58 -8.37
N MET A 136 -5.23 -12.30 -9.46
CA MET A 136 -6.38 -13.20 -9.57
C MET A 136 -6.30 -14.36 -8.56
N THR A 137 -5.10 -14.88 -8.28
CA THR A 137 -4.89 -16.05 -7.41
C THR A 137 -4.58 -15.71 -5.96
N SER A 138 -4.12 -14.50 -5.67
CA SER A 138 -3.69 -14.09 -4.33
C SER A 138 -4.82 -13.80 -3.34
N GLY A 139 -6.07 -13.75 -3.78
CA GLY A 139 -7.20 -13.36 -2.97
C GLY A 139 -7.32 -11.86 -2.71
N VAL A 140 -6.33 -11.06 -3.09
CA VAL A 140 -6.34 -9.59 -2.90
C VAL A 140 -7.55 -8.97 -3.59
N ALA A 141 -7.84 -9.39 -4.82
CA ALA A 141 -9.01 -8.92 -5.56
C ALA A 141 -10.33 -9.35 -4.90
N GLN A 142 -10.36 -10.53 -4.30
CA GLN A 142 -11.55 -11.04 -3.61
C GLN A 142 -11.83 -10.29 -2.31
N GLU A 143 -10.80 -9.99 -1.54
CA GLU A 143 -10.93 -9.21 -0.30
C GLU A 143 -11.42 -7.77 -0.57
N LEU A 144 -11.04 -7.19 -1.70
CA LEU A 144 -11.48 -5.86 -2.11
C LEU A 144 -12.91 -5.85 -2.67
N SER A 145 -13.43 -6.99 -3.11
CA SER A 145 -14.77 -7.11 -3.68
C SER A 145 -15.85 -7.47 -2.64
N VAL A 146 -15.47 -7.80 -1.41
CA VAL A 146 -16.45 -8.03 -0.32
C VAL A 146 -17.04 -6.68 0.09
N PRO A 147 -18.35 -6.46 -0.11
CA PRO A 147 -18.98 -5.23 0.36
C PRO A 147 -18.85 -5.15 1.89
N THR A 148 -18.56 -3.99 2.38
CA THR A 148 -18.42 -3.65 3.80
C THR A 148 -19.76 -3.74 4.56
N ASN A 149 -20.53 -4.81 4.36
CA ASN A 149 -21.74 -5.06 5.12
C ASN A 149 -21.48 -5.70 6.50
N ALA A 150 -20.21 -5.98 6.82
CA ALA A 150 -19.85 -6.49 8.14
C ALA A 150 -20.12 -5.47 9.26
N ASN A 151 -20.14 -4.18 8.96
CA ASN A 151 -20.44 -3.15 9.96
C ASN A 151 -21.93 -3.00 10.27
N ALA A 152 -22.82 -3.38 9.35
CA ALA A 152 -24.25 -3.32 9.63
C ALA A 152 -24.71 -4.45 10.57
N ASN A 153 -24.10 -5.64 10.47
CA ASN A 153 -24.41 -6.74 11.35
C ASN A 153 -23.75 -6.62 12.74
N ALA A 154 -22.61 -5.96 12.84
CA ALA A 154 -21.98 -5.71 14.14
C ALA A 154 -22.74 -4.63 14.94
N MET A 155 -23.36 -3.65 14.30
CA MET A 155 -24.22 -2.68 14.95
C MET A 155 -25.55 -3.28 15.40
N ASN A 156 -26.11 -4.23 14.68
CA ASN A 156 -27.35 -4.91 15.07
C ASN A 156 -27.14 -6.00 16.13
N ALA A 157 -25.94 -6.51 16.29
CA ALA A 157 -25.62 -7.48 17.34
C ALA A 157 -25.29 -6.84 18.69
N ALA A 158 -25.10 -5.51 18.73
CA ALA A 158 -24.79 -4.76 19.96
C ALA A 158 -26.02 -4.11 20.62
N VAL A 159 -27.23 -4.42 20.15
CA VAL A 159 -28.49 -3.93 20.72
C VAL A 159 -29.15 -5.02 21.57
#